data_88984386be8c85b7f7419a9e4d3fafec
#
_entry.id   88984386be8c85b7f7419a9e4d3fafec
#
_cell.length_a   1.000
_cell.length_b   1.000
_cell.length_c   1.000
_cell.angle_alpha   90.00
_cell.angle_beta   90.00
_cell.angle_gamma   90.00
#
_symmetry.space_group_name_H-M   'P 1'
#
loop_
_entity.id
_entity.type
_entity.pdbx_description
1 polymer ?
#
loop_
_entity_poly.entity_id
_entity_poly.type
_entity_poly.pdbx_seq_one_letter_code
_entity_poly.pdbx_strand_id
1 'polypeptide(L)'
;VSATGGIPMPLRSWNRRHLAVAGAVLLVAAAFLLGYLPRRFARSKLAASTAAQQGPPRVAVTKAVAVDAGRTLSLPADLVAFQQTFVNARASGYVRRWLVDIGDRVKNRQLLLELETPELDKQLASARSSLLQTIAALAQAKANRDFAYITARREQELFVKLLISAQENDQAQTQAKVWDANVKAASATVNAQRANVQQFEQLVSFGKVYAPYDGTITRRVVDVGTLVNAGAGTTASALFEIARTDPMRAFVDVPQAFAPSVRAGADAKVAVRNFRGRVFTGRIVRTAGALDPASRTLRTEVDLPNPKGELLSGMYVDVSLDVALSHQVVRVPSSAVVADSRGVHVAVVDGSGKVRLVAVTPGLDNGNTVDLVAGLSGGEQVITTPPSTVTDGMQVQAVTAG
;
A
#
# COMPACT_ATOMS: atom_id res chain seq x y z
N VAL A 1 4.89 -2.91 -129.63
CA VAL A 1 6.13 -2.32 -130.18
C VAL A 1 7.14 -2.19 -129.01
N SER A 2 8.20 -2.89 -129.16
CA SER A 2 9.60 -2.63 -128.77
C SER A 2 9.91 -2.27 -127.29
N ALA A 3 10.96 -2.63 -126.77
CA ALA A 3 12.13 -3.47 -126.97
C ALA A 3 12.97 -3.48 -125.62
N THR A 4 13.44 -4.57 -125.37
CA THR A 4 14.80 -4.93 -124.93
C THR A 4 15.68 -3.97 -124.13
N GLY A 5 16.35 -4.49 -123.16
CA GLY A 5 17.53 -3.92 -122.60
C GLY A 5 18.00 -4.67 -121.35
N GLY A 6 18.60 -5.85 -121.52
CA GLY A 6 19.31 -6.54 -120.39
C GLY A 6 20.66 -5.90 -120.17
N ILE A 7 21.05 -5.78 -118.95
CA ILE A 7 22.41 -5.48 -118.54
C ILE A 7 22.89 -6.57 -117.57
N PRO A 8 23.97 -7.25 -117.85
CA PRO A 8 24.55 -8.28 -116.94
C PRO A 8 25.29 -7.65 -115.74
N MET A 9 24.98 -8.08 -114.53
CA MET A 9 25.79 -7.75 -113.42
C MET A 9 27.01 -8.72 -113.27
N PRO A 10 28.18 -8.25 -113.00
CA PRO A 10 29.37 -9.06 -112.87
C PRO A 10 29.36 -9.74 -111.48
N LEU A 11 29.59 -11.05 -111.46
CA LEU A 11 29.89 -11.82 -110.25
C LEU A 11 31.18 -11.31 -109.60
N ARG A 12 31.03 -10.61 -108.43
CA ARG A 12 32.14 -10.15 -107.65
C ARG A 12 32.80 -11.35 -106.92
N SER A 13 34.01 -11.66 -107.31
CA SER A 13 34.85 -12.70 -106.68
C SER A 13 35.08 -12.42 -105.20
N TRP A 14 34.46 -13.22 -104.37
CA TRP A 14 34.65 -13.14 -102.88
C TRP A 14 36.06 -13.64 -102.56
N ASN A 15 36.88 -12.73 -102.02
CA ASN A 15 38.27 -12.99 -101.64
C ASN A 15 38.34 -14.12 -100.64
N ARG A 16 39.15 -15.15 -100.84
CA ARG A 16 39.44 -16.33 -99.94
C ARG A 16 39.78 -15.94 -98.51
N ARG A 17 40.17 -14.67 -98.30
CA ARG A 17 40.46 -14.10 -96.95
C ARG A 17 39.20 -13.89 -96.12
N HIS A 18 38.07 -13.47 -96.68
CA HIS A 18 36.82 -13.28 -95.94
C HIS A 18 36.14 -14.60 -95.55
N LEU A 19 36.29 -15.65 -96.35
CA LEU A 19 35.81 -16.99 -96.07
C LEU A 19 36.63 -17.63 -94.89
N ALA A 20 37.90 -17.39 -94.82
CA ALA A 20 38.76 -17.86 -93.72
C ALA A 20 38.43 -17.14 -92.41
N VAL A 21 38.16 -15.82 -92.43
CA VAL A 21 37.75 -15.02 -91.29
C VAL A 21 36.36 -15.44 -90.80
N ALA A 22 35.42 -15.65 -91.68
CA ALA A 22 34.07 -16.11 -91.35
C ALA A 22 34.09 -17.51 -90.73
N GLY A 23 34.96 -18.44 -91.24
CA GLY A 23 35.17 -19.75 -90.69
C GLY A 23 35.81 -19.74 -89.26
N ALA A 24 36.77 -18.85 -89.06
CA ALA A 24 37.41 -18.68 -87.78
C ALA A 24 36.45 -18.12 -86.71
N VAL A 25 35.60 -17.14 -87.09
CA VAL A 25 34.58 -16.57 -86.20
C VAL A 25 33.51 -17.62 -85.85
N LEU A 26 33.11 -18.45 -86.80
CA LEU A 26 32.14 -19.54 -86.59
C LEU A 26 32.75 -20.64 -85.64
N LEU A 27 34.04 -20.97 -85.78
CA LEU A 27 34.75 -21.92 -84.93
C LEU A 27 34.87 -21.37 -83.50
N VAL A 28 35.20 -20.10 -83.33
CA VAL A 28 35.26 -19.44 -82.01
C VAL A 28 33.87 -19.36 -81.34
N ALA A 29 32.86 -19.03 -82.13
CA ALA A 29 31.45 -18.99 -81.65
C ALA A 29 30.95 -20.39 -81.26
N ALA A 30 31.29 -21.43 -82.08
CA ALA A 30 30.97 -22.81 -81.75
C ALA A 30 31.73 -23.35 -80.53
N ALA A 31 32.98 -23.01 -80.37
CA ALA A 31 33.79 -23.37 -79.18
C ALA A 31 33.28 -22.65 -77.91
N PHE A 32 32.85 -21.37 -78.06
CA PHE A 32 32.23 -20.63 -76.97
C PHE A 32 30.84 -21.20 -76.60
N LEU A 33 30.01 -21.53 -77.56
CA LEU A 33 28.71 -22.18 -77.36
C LEU A 33 28.87 -23.59 -76.70
N LEU A 34 29.79 -24.39 -77.24
CA LEU A 34 30.08 -25.73 -76.71
C LEU A 34 30.72 -25.68 -75.34
N GLY A 35 31.49 -24.68 -74.96
CA GLY A 35 32.15 -24.55 -73.66
C GLY A 35 31.29 -23.81 -72.61
N TYR A 36 30.48 -22.84 -73.03
CA TYR A 36 29.74 -21.99 -72.09
C TYR A 36 28.36 -22.54 -71.75
N LEU A 37 27.62 -23.05 -72.74
CA LEU A 37 26.26 -23.58 -72.49
C LEU A 37 26.26 -24.81 -71.54
N PRO A 38 27.09 -25.84 -71.69
CA PRO A 38 27.06 -26.98 -70.78
C PRO A 38 27.48 -26.59 -69.36
N ARG A 39 28.38 -25.60 -69.23
CA ARG A 39 28.77 -25.11 -67.87
C ARG A 39 27.65 -24.34 -67.17
N ARG A 40 26.81 -23.61 -67.88
CA ARG A 40 25.63 -22.97 -67.28
C ARG A 40 24.58 -24.01 -66.90
N PHE A 41 24.30 -24.99 -67.77
CA PHE A 41 23.35 -26.06 -67.43
C PHE A 41 23.85 -26.99 -66.36
N ALA A 42 25.15 -27.24 -66.26
CA ALA A 42 25.73 -28.01 -65.15
C ALA A 42 25.65 -27.26 -63.81
N ARG A 43 25.90 -25.92 -63.82
CA ARG A 43 25.76 -25.10 -62.60
C ARG A 43 24.31 -24.98 -62.14
N SER A 44 23.33 -24.83 -63.04
CA SER A 44 21.93 -24.79 -62.70
C SER A 44 21.41 -26.17 -62.20
N LYS A 45 21.90 -27.27 -62.75
CA LYS A 45 21.60 -28.64 -62.30
C LYS A 45 22.22 -28.94 -60.94
N LEU A 46 23.50 -28.53 -60.70
CA LEU A 46 24.10 -28.64 -59.35
C LEU A 46 23.38 -27.81 -58.33
N ALA A 47 23.03 -26.56 -58.66
CA ALA A 47 22.26 -25.70 -57.75
C ALA A 47 20.90 -26.31 -57.41
N ALA A 48 20.19 -26.85 -58.40
CA ALA A 48 18.90 -27.51 -58.22
C ALA A 48 19.00 -28.84 -57.47
N SER A 49 20.07 -29.65 -57.67
CA SER A 49 20.27 -30.90 -56.94
C SER A 49 20.74 -30.70 -55.51
N THR A 50 21.52 -29.64 -55.26
CA THR A 50 21.91 -29.25 -53.89
C THR A 50 20.71 -28.74 -53.09
N ALA A 51 19.83 -27.98 -53.73
CA ALA A 51 18.57 -27.52 -53.13
C ALA A 51 17.56 -28.65 -52.91
N ALA A 52 17.51 -29.65 -53.77
CA ALA A 52 16.61 -30.80 -53.62
C ALA A 52 17.12 -31.88 -52.62
N GLN A 53 18.40 -31.91 -52.29
CA GLN A 53 19.02 -32.83 -51.29
C GLN A 53 19.05 -32.27 -49.89
N GLN A 54 18.85 -30.96 -49.70
CA GLN A 54 18.64 -30.34 -48.38
C GLN A 54 17.16 -30.43 -48.04
N GLY A 55 16.79 -31.44 -47.22
CA GLY A 55 15.45 -31.46 -46.62
C GLY A 55 15.21 -30.16 -45.85
N PRO A 56 13.99 -29.89 -45.40
CA PRO A 56 13.68 -28.65 -44.66
C PRO A 56 14.71 -28.45 -43.51
N PRO A 57 15.25 -27.24 -43.35
CA PRO A 57 16.27 -26.97 -42.34
C PRO A 57 15.76 -27.33 -40.97
N ARG A 58 16.61 -28.01 -40.19
CA ARG A 58 16.32 -28.38 -38.82
C ARG A 58 16.50 -27.16 -37.92
N VAL A 59 15.49 -26.82 -37.16
CA VAL A 59 15.50 -25.70 -36.21
C VAL A 59 15.15 -26.19 -34.81
N ALA A 60 15.88 -25.73 -33.83
CA ALA A 60 15.56 -26.00 -32.44
C ALA A 60 14.38 -25.16 -32.02
N VAL A 61 13.35 -25.82 -31.47
CA VAL A 61 12.15 -25.15 -30.99
C VAL A 61 11.93 -25.39 -29.51
N THR A 62 11.32 -24.40 -28.86
CA THR A 62 10.87 -24.53 -27.49
C THR A 62 9.41 -24.00 -27.41
N LYS A 63 8.65 -24.47 -26.40
CA LYS A 63 7.31 -23.93 -26.17
C LYS A 63 7.37 -22.58 -25.49
N ALA A 64 6.66 -21.63 -26.03
CA ALA A 64 6.36 -20.37 -25.35
C ALA A 64 5.48 -20.64 -24.12
N VAL A 65 5.93 -20.23 -22.93
CA VAL A 65 5.24 -20.51 -21.68
C VAL A 65 4.44 -19.28 -21.25
N ALA A 66 3.12 -19.42 -21.14
CA ALA A 66 2.32 -18.39 -20.49
C ALA A 66 2.65 -18.39 -18.99
N VAL A 67 3.06 -17.26 -18.48
CA VAL A 67 3.45 -17.07 -17.08
C VAL A 67 2.57 -15.96 -16.52
N ASP A 68 1.97 -16.21 -15.37
CA ASP A 68 1.39 -15.12 -14.61
C ASP A 68 2.54 -14.20 -14.21
N ALA A 69 2.52 -12.99 -14.75
CA ALA A 69 3.56 -12.01 -14.46
C ALA A 69 3.42 -11.48 -13.04
N GLY A 70 3.64 -12.36 -12.06
CA GLY A 70 3.87 -11.97 -10.68
C GLY A 70 5.24 -11.31 -10.58
N ARG A 71 5.26 -10.05 -10.18
CA ARG A 71 6.49 -9.33 -9.89
C ARG A 71 6.57 -9.01 -8.42
N THR A 72 7.70 -9.31 -7.81
CA THR A 72 7.98 -8.80 -6.47
C THR A 72 8.43 -7.34 -6.61
N LEU A 73 7.60 -6.44 -6.10
CA LEU A 73 7.89 -5.01 -6.04
C LEU A 73 8.50 -4.70 -4.68
N SER A 74 9.75 -4.27 -4.65
CA SER A 74 10.44 -3.84 -3.43
C SER A 74 10.40 -2.32 -3.34
N LEU A 75 9.81 -1.79 -2.26
CA LEU A 75 9.63 -0.37 -2.03
C LEU A 75 10.18 0.01 -0.65
N PRO A 76 10.85 1.16 -0.55
CA PRO A 76 11.29 1.67 0.74
C PRO A 76 10.08 2.14 1.57
N ALA A 77 10.19 1.98 2.89
CA ALA A 77 9.19 2.43 3.83
C ALA A 77 9.83 2.80 5.17
N ASP A 78 9.14 3.64 5.92
CA ASP A 78 9.47 3.96 7.30
C ASP A 78 8.63 3.11 8.24
N LEU A 79 9.31 2.52 9.21
CA LEU A 79 8.67 1.77 10.27
C LEU A 79 8.25 2.72 11.39
N VAL A 80 6.97 2.73 11.74
CA VAL A 80 6.44 3.56 12.81
C VAL A 80 5.75 2.70 13.86
N ALA A 81 5.59 3.23 15.06
CA ALA A 81 4.80 2.60 16.09
C ALA A 81 3.33 2.50 15.64
N PHE A 82 2.65 1.43 16.05
CA PHE A 82 1.21 1.27 15.80
C PHE A 82 0.38 2.44 16.32
N GLN A 83 0.75 2.93 17.50
CA GLN A 83 0.15 4.08 18.14
C GLN A 83 1.23 4.82 18.92
N GLN A 84 1.25 6.14 18.82
CA GLN A 84 2.20 7.00 19.51
C GLN A 84 1.48 8.25 19.97
N THR A 85 1.62 8.64 21.24
CA THR A 85 0.97 9.82 21.78
C THR A 85 1.76 10.44 22.91
N PHE A 86 1.60 11.75 23.08
CA PHE A 86 2.05 12.45 24.26
C PHE A 86 0.99 12.37 25.36
N VAL A 87 1.42 12.03 26.54
CA VAL A 87 0.62 12.14 27.77
C VAL A 87 0.86 13.53 28.34
N ASN A 88 -0.18 14.37 28.30
CA ASN A 88 -0.10 15.75 28.74
C ASN A 88 -0.68 15.91 30.15
N ALA A 89 -0.24 16.96 30.86
CA ALA A 89 -0.80 17.34 32.14
C ALA A 89 -2.25 17.83 31.97
N ARG A 90 -3.17 17.32 32.82
CA ARG A 90 -4.58 17.73 32.89
C ARG A 90 -4.87 18.60 34.12
N ALA A 91 -3.93 18.67 35.07
CA ALA A 91 -3.94 19.58 36.21
C ALA A 91 -2.62 20.33 36.26
N SER A 92 -2.65 21.58 36.69
CA SER A 92 -1.44 22.38 36.94
C SER A 92 -0.90 22.06 38.33
N GLY A 93 0.43 21.92 38.43
CA GLY A 93 1.08 21.59 39.69
C GLY A 93 2.56 21.25 39.50
N TYR A 94 3.21 20.84 40.56
CA TYR A 94 4.62 20.42 40.55
C TYR A 94 4.73 18.90 40.44
N VAL A 95 5.68 18.41 39.65
CA VAL A 95 5.98 16.98 39.57
C VAL A 95 6.52 16.54 40.93
N ARG A 96 5.77 15.74 41.67
CA ARG A 96 6.19 15.19 42.95
C ARG A 96 7.13 14.00 42.78
N ARG A 97 6.76 13.08 41.90
CA ARG A 97 7.56 11.89 41.55
C ARG A 97 7.05 11.26 40.24
N TRP A 98 7.95 10.62 39.57
CA TRP A 98 7.63 9.73 38.46
C TRP A 98 7.92 8.27 38.87
N LEU A 99 7.19 7.31 38.31
CA LEU A 99 7.20 5.90 38.67
C LEU A 99 7.69 5.02 37.51
N VAL A 100 7.90 5.62 36.35
CA VAL A 100 8.32 4.95 35.10
C VAL A 100 9.34 5.83 34.39
N ASP A 101 10.29 5.22 33.66
CA ASP A 101 11.29 5.96 32.89
C ASP A 101 11.34 5.47 31.44
N ILE A 102 12.22 6.08 30.64
CA ILE A 102 12.44 5.75 29.22
C ILE A 102 12.80 4.26 29.09
N GLY A 103 12.10 3.55 28.20
CA GLY A 103 12.28 2.12 27.96
C GLY A 103 11.34 1.23 28.77
N ASP A 104 10.66 1.75 29.79
CA ASP A 104 9.73 0.97 30.60
C ASP A 104 8.48 0.59 29.83
N ARG A 105 8.05 -0.68 29.97
CA ARG A 105 6.76 -1.16 29.46
C ARG A 105 5.67 -0.84 30.48
N VAL A 106 4.63 -0.17 30.02
CA VAL A 106 3.50 0.24 30.85
C VAL A 106 2.21 -0.40 30.37
N LYS A 107 1.31 -0.66 31.31
CA LYS A 107 -0.04 -1.18 31.04
C LYS A 107 -1.06 -0.05 31.03
N ASN A 108 -2.16 -0.25 30.34
CA ASN A 108 -3.30 0.66 30.39
C ASN A 108 -3.71 0.94 31.85
N ARG A 109 -3.92 2.23 32.17
CA ARG A 109 -4.24 2.74 33.51
C ARG A 109 -3.15 2.51 34.57
N GLN A 110 -1.93 2.20 34.19
CA GLN A 110 -0.79 2.21 35.09
C GLN A 110 -0.43 3.64 35.48
N LEU A 111 -0.18 3.88 36.78
CA LEU A 111 0.25 5.19 37.26
C LEU A 111 1.68 5.48 36.78
N LEU A 112 1.85 6.61 36.11
CA LEU A 112 3.14 7.05 35.53
C LEU A 112 3.82 8.09 36.40
N LEU A 113 3.04 9.05 36.95
CA LEU A 113 3.54 10.23 37.62
C LEU A 113 2.49 10.77 38.58
N GLU A 114 2.94 11.38 39.66
CA GLU A 114 2.11 12.13 40.61
C GLU A 114 2.50 13.61 40.60
N LEU A 115 1.51 14.44 40.48
CA LEU A 115 1.61 15.90 40.64
C LEU A 115 1.21 16.31 42.05
N GLU A 116 1.86 17.28 42.60
CA GLU A 116 1.45 18.02 43.76
C GLU A 116 0.64 19.23 43.34
N THR A 117 -0.64 19.29 43.80
CA THR A 117 -1.62 20.30 43.34
C THR A 117 -2.19 21.06 44.53
N PRO A 118 -1.37 21.81 45.29
CA PRO A 118 -1.77 22.38 46.58
C PRO A 118 -2.95 23.35 46.46
N GLU A 119 -3.07 24.05 45.32
CA GLU A 119 -4.18 24.99 45.07
C GLU A 119 -5.51 24.23 44.91
N LEU A 120 -5.52 23.13 44.18
CA LEU A 120 -6.72 22.30 43.99
C LEU A 120 -7.11 21.61 45.27
N ASP A 121 -6.14 21.15 46.09
CA ASP A 121 -6.39 20.54 47.39
C ASP A 121 -7.06 21.52 48.35
N LYS A 122 -6.62 22.80 48.37
CA LYS A 122 -7.24 23.86 49.16
C LYS A 122 -8.65 24.18 48.66
N GLN A 123 -8.86 24.24 47.34
CA GLN A 123 -10.17 24.46 46.74
C GLN A 123 -11.14 23.32 47.09
N LEU A 124 -10.69 22.08 47.02
CA LEU A 124 -11.48 20.91 47.45
C LEU A 124 -11.85 20.98 48.96
N ALA A 125 -10.90 21.33 49.81
CA ALA A 125 -11.16 21.50 51.23
C ALA A 125 -12.20 22.59 51.52
N SER A 126 -12.13 23.74 50.83
CA SER A 126 -13.10 24.80 50.90
C SER A 126 -14.52 24.36 50.44
N ALA A 127 -14.59 23.68 49.27
CA ALA A 127 -15.85 23.15 48.73
C ALA A 127 -16.52 22.16 49.70
N ARG A 128 -15.71 21.28 50.35
CA ARG A 128 -16.19 20.33 51.38
C ARG A 128 -16.72 21.05 52.62
N SER A 129 -16.05 22.12 53.06
CA SER A 129 -16.52 22.93 54.18
C SER A 129 -17.86 23.62 53.83
N SER A 130 -18.00 24.17 52.63
CA SER A 130 -19.28 24.77 52.16
C SER A 130 -20.40 23.72 52.10
N LEU A 131 -20.11 22.51 51.66
CA LEU A 131 -21.08 21.40 51.66
C LEU A 131 -21.57 21.08 53.09
N LEU A 132 -20.66 21.02 54.09
CA LEU A 132 -21.03 20.79 55.48
C LEU A 132 -21.95 21.87 56.02
N GLN A 133 -21.72 23.15 55.68
CA GLN A 133 -22.59 24.25 56.07
C GLN A 133 -24.01 24.10 55.45
N THR A 134 -24.12 23.74 54.17
CA THR A 134 -25.42 23.52 53.56
C THR A 134 -26.15 22.30 54.10
N ILE A 135 -25.45 21.26 54.47
CA ILE A 135 -26.03 20.08 55.17
C ILE A 135 -26.61 20.48 56.53
N ALA A 136 -25.91 21.32 57.32
CA ALA A 136 -26.40 21.85 58.57
C ALA A 136 -27.67 22.73 58.37
N ALA A 137 -27.68 23.60 57.35
CA ALA A 137 -28.84 24.38 56.99
C ALA A 137 -30.05 23.52 56.60
N LEU A 138 -29.81 22.41 55.83
CA LEU A 138 -30.88 21.45 55.52
C LEU A 138 -31.42 20.76 56.80
N ALA A 139 -30.54 20.41 57.72
CA ALA A 139 -30.97 19.83 59.01
C ALA A 139 -31.88 20.79 59.80
N GLN A 140 -31.49 22.08 59.86
CA GLN A 140 -32.31 23.13 60.46
C GLN A 140 -33.67 23.27 59.76
N ALA A 141 -33.70 23.34 58.42
CA ALA A 141 -34.95 23.42 57.65
C ALA A 141 -35.86 22.20 57.88
N LYS A 142 -35.34 21.02 58.05
CA LYS A 142 -36.07 19.79 58.41
C LYS A 142 -36.66 19.89 59.79
N ALA A 143 -35.89 20.33 60.81
CA ALA A 143 -36.41 20.53 62.17
C ALA A 143 -37.56 21.54 62.22
N ASN A 144 -37.45 22.66 61.49
CA ASN A 144 -38.50 23.64 61.38
C ASN A 144 -39.78 23.09 60.72
N ARG A 145 -39.61 22.31 59.65
CA ARG A 145 -40.72 21.62 58.97
C ARG A 145 -41.42 20.65 59.92
N ASP A 146 -40.67 19.82 60.64
CA ASP A 146 -41.20 18.81 61.53
C ASP A 146 -42.01 19.47 62.66
N PHE A 147 -41.50 20.59 63.22
CA PHE A 147 -42.26 21.40 64.21
C PHE A 147 -43.55 21.95 63.60
N ALA A 148 -43.50 22.52 62.38
CA ALA A 148 -44.69 23.06 61.70
C ALA A 148 -45.74 21.97 61.42
N TYR A 149 -45.33 20.76 61.04
CA TYR A 149 -46.25 19.64 60.84
C TYR A 149 -46.90 19.18 62.14
N ILE A 150 -46.17 19.14 63.26
CA ILE A 150 -46.72 18.83 64.59
C ILE A 150 -47.77 19.88 64.96
N THR A 151 -47.48 21.16 64.74
CA THR A 151 -48.37 22.25 65.02
C THR A 151 -49.63 22.19 64.14
N ALA A 152 -49.47 22.04 62.83
CA ALA A 152 -50.61 21.92 61.90
C ALA A 152 -51.51 20.71 62.23
N ARG A 153 -50.94 19.62 62.64
CA ARG A 153 -51.70 18.45 63.06
C ARG A 153 -52.50 18.74 64.35
N ARG A 154 -51.90 19.40 65.33
CA ARG A 154 -52.58 19.82 66.58
C ARG A 154 -53.73 20.77 66.28
N GLU A 155 -53.49 21.78 65.47
CA GLU A 155 -54.54 22.76 65.08
C GLU A 155 -55.66 22.06 64.29
N GLN A 156 -55.37 21.10 63.44
CA GLN A 156 -56.42 20.33 62.73
C GLN A 156 -57.30 19.53 63.71
N GLU A 157 -56.70 18.95 64.77
CA GLU A 157 -57.42 18.19 65.81
C GLU A 157 -58.31 19.12 66.61
N LEU A 158 -57.90 20.37 66.93
CA LEU A 158 -58.67 21.37 67.62
C LEU A 158 -59.79 21.91 66.72
N PHE A 159 -59.53 22.09 65.42
CA PHE A 159 -60.57 22.54 64.47
C PHE A 159 -61.70 21.51 64.31
N VAL A 160 -61.41 20.25 64.25
CA VAL A 160 -62.44 19.19 64.21
C VAL A 160 -63.33 19.22 65.47
N LYS A 161 -62.74 19.60 66.61
CA LYS A 161 -63.48 19.79 67.87
C LYS A 161 -64.18 21.15 67.98
N LEU A 162 -64.17 22.00 66.94
CA LEU A 162 -64.74 23.36 66.92
C LEU A 162 -64.17 24.34 67.96
N LEU A 163 -62.89 24.14 68.37
CA LEU A 163 -62.21 24.95 69.39
C LEU A 163 -61.36 26.06 68.78
N ILE A 164 -61.14 26.10 67.47
CA ILE A 164 -60.40 27.13 66.75
C ILE A 164 -61.12 27.49 65.46
N SER A 165 -60.76 28.64 64.84
CA SER A 165 -61.35 29.12 63.60
C SER A 165 -60.77 28.39 62.38
N ALA A 166 -61.47 28.34 61.24
CA ALA A 166 -60.98 27.81 59.99
C ALA A 166 -59.72 28.56 59.51
N GLN A 167 -59.64 29.86 59.74
CA GLN A 167 -58.51 30.71 59.36
C GLN A 167 -57.24 30.28 60.11
N GLU A 168 -57.28 29.98 61.39
CA GLU A 168 -56.17 29.54 62.21
C GLU A 168 -55.65 28.13 61.70
N ASN A 169 -56.59 27.24 61.43
CA ASN A 169 -56.24 25.92 60.87
C ASN A 169 -55.55 26.04 59.47
N ASP A 170 -56.14 26.85 58.57
CA ASP A 170 -55.60 27.05 57.24
C ASP A 170 -54.23 27.74 57.25
N GLN A 171 -54.01 28.65 58.21
CA GLN A 171 -52.71 29.29 58.42
C GLN A 171 -51.67 28.27 58.86
N ALA A 172 -51.95 27.36 59.79
CA ALA A 172 -51.03 26.31 60.24
C ALA A 172 -50.73 25.34 59.13
N GLN A 173 -51.74 24.92 58.37
CA GLN A 173 -51.55 24.04 57.22
C GLN A 173 -50.68 24.69 56.10
N THR A 174 -50.90 25.96 55.84
CA THR A 174 -50.12 26.71 54.86
C THR A 174 -48.68 26.87 55.31
N GLN A 175 -48.47 27.16 56.59
CA GLN A 175 -47.12 27.30 57.18
C GLN A 175 -46.33 25.96 57.08
N ALA A 176 -46.98 24.80 57.27
CA ALA A 176 -46.36 23.51 57.11
C ALA A 176 -45.92 23.28 55.61
N LYS A 177 -46.75 23.68 54.66
CA LYS A 177 -46.41 23.61 53.22
C LYS A 177 -45.23 24.52 52.86
N VAL A 178 -45.16 25.73 53.45
CA VAL A 178 -44.03 26.66 53.26
C VAL A 178 -42.72 26.04 53.75
N TRP A 179 -42.72 25.44 54.92
CA TRP A 179 -41.53 24.77 55.45
C TRP A 179 -41.13 23.53 54.64
N ASP A 180 -42.10 22.80 54.09
CA ASP A 180 -41.80 21.70 53.17
C ASP A 180 -41.09 22.21 51.87
N ALA A 181 -41.56 23.32 51.32
CA ALA A 181 -40.88 23.96 50.20
C ALA A 181 -39.47 24.43 50.56
N ASN A 182 -39.26 24.96 51.78
CA ASN A 182 -37.94 25.36 52.27
C ASN A 182 -36.97 24.16 52.39
N VAL A 183 -37.46 23.00 52.86
CA VAL A 183 -36.65 21.76 52.89
C VAL A 183 -36.25 21.32 51.47
N LYS A 184 -37.20 21.42 50.49
CA LYS A 184 -36.89 21.12 49.09
C LYS A 184 -35.82 22.06 48.54
N ALA A 185 -35.92 23.36 48.82
CA ALA A 185 -34.92 24.36 48.39
C ALA A 185 -33.57 24.11 49.05
N ALA A 186 -33.51 23.87 50.37
CA ALA A 186 -32.27 23.54 51.04
C ALA A 186 -31.65 22.23 50.55
N SER A 187 -32.47 21.21 50.21
CA SER A 187 -32.00 19.96 49.62
C SER A 187 -31.38 20.17 48.22
N ALA A 188 -31.99 21.03 47.40
CA ALA A 188 -31.44 21.42 46.09
C ALA A 188 -30.07 22.11 46.23
N THR A 189 -29.91 22.99 47.24
CA THR A 189 -28.63 23.66 47.55
C THR A 189 -27.54 22.61 47.96
N VAL A 190 -27.88 21.63 48.78
CA VAL A 190 -26.97 20.55 49.16
C VAL A 190 -26.53 19.76 47.91
N ASN A 191 -27.45 19.45 46.99
CA ASN A 191 -27.12 18.74 45.77
C ASN A 191 -26.18 19.54 44.85
N ALA A 192 -26.42 20.87 44.75
CA ALA A 192 -25.54 21.77 44.00
C ALA A 192 -24.11 21.81 44.58
N GLN A 193 -23.99 21.92 45.92
CA GLN A 193 -22.68 21.91 46.57
C GLN A 193 -21.99 20.54 46.52
N ARG A 194 -22.73 19.43 46.53
CA ARG A 194 -22.19 18.09 46.29
C ARG A 194 -21.59 17.95 44.87
N ALA A 195 -22.28 18.48 43.88
CA ALA A 195 -21.77 18.52 42.51
C ALA A 195 -20.46 19.33 42.40
N ASN A 196 -20.40 20.47 43.13
CA ASN A 196 -19.19 21.29 43.23
C ASN A 196 -18.00 20.53 43.86
N VAL A 197 -18.23 19.81 44.97
CA VAL A 197 -17.21 18.96 45.55
C VAL A 197 -16.74 17.87 44.59
N GLN A 198 -17.64 17.18 43.87
CA GLN A 198 -17.31 16.18 42.88
C GLN A 198 -16.46 16.76 41.75
N GLN A 199 -16.73 17.99 41.31
CA GLN A 199 -15.91 18.68 40.31
C GLN A 199 -14.45 18.85 40.76
N PHE A 200 -14.23 19.34 42.00
CA PHE A 200 -12.88 19.50 42.53
C PHE A 200 -12.19 18.16 42.80
N GLU A 201 -12.91 17.13 43.26
CA GLU A 201 -12.37 15.78 43.41
C GLU A 201 -11.87 15.23 42.06
N GLN A 202 -12.61 15.47 40.99
CA GLN A 202 -12.17 15.09 39.65
C GLN A 202 -10.94 15.87 39.21
N LEU A 203 -10.85 17.18 39.46
CA LEU A 203 -9.67 17.99 39.14
C LEU A 203 -8.43 17.51 39.94
N VAL A 204 -8.57 17.23 41.22
CA VAL A 204 -7.49 16.68 42.04
C VAL A 204 -7.06 15.30 41.55
N SER A 205 -8.01 14.48 41.11
CA SER A 205 -7.69 13.16 40.54
C SER A 205 -6.76 13.20 39.33
N PHE A 206 -6.78 14.32 38.55
CA PHE A 206 -5.86 14.55 37.44
C PHE A 206 -4.42 14.81 37.86
N GLY A 207 -4.16 15.02 39.16
CA GLY A 207 -2.81 15.01 39.71
C GLY A 207 -2.13 13.64 39.62
N LYS A 208 -2.90 12.57 39.42
CA LYS A 208 -2.38 11.23 39.13
C LYS A 208 -2.48 10.95 37.64
N VAL A 209 -1.33 10.83 36.98
CA VAL A 209 -1.25 10.65 35.53
C VAL A 209 -1.10 9.18 35.21
N TYR A 210 -1.97 8.67 34.36
CA TYR A 210 -2.04 7.25 33.99
C TYR A 210 -1.76 7.03 32.50
N ALA A 211 -1.25 5.84 32.16
CA ALA A 211 -1.06 5.41 30.79
C ALA A 211 -2.42 5.22 30.09
N PRO A 212 -2.61 5.79 28.88
CA PRO A 212 -3.86 5.67 28.15
C PRO A 212 -4.05 4.29 27.47
N TYR A 213 -2.95 3.56 27.23
CA TYR A 213 -2.94 2.22 26.63
C TYR A 213 -1.62 1.49 26.98
N ASP A 214 -1.54 0.20 26.64
CA ASP A 214 -0.33 -0.60 26.80
C ASP A 214 0.75 -0.16 25.81
N GLY A 215 1.95 0.11 26.29
CA GLY A 215 3.03 0.58 25.42
C GLY A 215 4.37 0.67 26.15
N THR A 216 5.32 1.32 25.50
CA THR A 216 6.65 1.61 26.06
C THR A 216 6.84 3.12 26.11
N ILE A 217 7.45 3.60 27.18
CA ILE A 217 7.82 5.01 27.31
C ILE A 217 8.99 5.29 26.38
N THR A 218 8.79 6.12 25.37
CA THR A 218 9.84 6.49 24.41
C THR A 218 10.56 7.76 24.79
N ARG A 219 9.87 8.63 25.55
CA ARG A 219 10.45 9.90 26.00
C ARG A 219 9.83 10.35 27.32
N ARG A 220 10.65 10.90 28.21
CA ARG A 220 10.26 11.65 29.40
C ARG A 220 10.67 13.11 29.21
N VAL A 221 9.73 14.03 29.40
CA VAL A 221 9.93 15.46 29.14
C VAL A 221 10.05 16.27 30.42
N VAL A 222 9.70 15.66 31.55
CA VAL A 222 9.63 16.35 32.85
C VAL A 222 10.50 15.66 33.91
N ASP A 223 10.97 16.47 34.86
CA ASP A 223 11.71 16.01 36.05
C ASP A 223 10.98 16.40 37.36
N VAL A 224 11.37 15.77 38.46
CA VAL A 224 10.82 16.08 39.78
C VAL A 224 11.05 17.56 40.11
N GLY A 225 10.00 18.23 40.61
CA GLY A 225 10.02 19.66 40.91
C GLY A 225 9.65 20.56 39.68
N THR A 226 9.51 20.02 38.49
CA THR A 226 9.08 20.79 37.34
C THR A 226 7.64 21.27 37.49
N LEU A 227 7.39 22.55 37.30
CA LEU A 227 6.04 23.10 37.19
C LEU A 227 5.43 22.73 35.84
N VAL A 228 4.29 22.07 35.86
CA VAL A 228 3.51 21.72 34.69
C VAL A 228 2.18 22.47 34.66
N ASN A 229 1.73 22.79 33.47
CA ASN A 229 0.49 23.52 33.28
C ASN A 229 -0.54 22.64 32.58
N ALA A 230 -1.77 22.65 33.11
CA ALA A 230 -2.92 22.14 32.39
C ALA A 230 -3.27 23.11 31.26
N GLY A 231 -3.48 22.57 30.04
CA GLY A 231 -3.86 23.38 28.90
C GLY A 231 -4.43 22.53 27.77
N ALA A 232 -4.84 23.18 26.70
CA ALA A 232 -5.27 22.54 25.48
C ALA A 232 -4.25 22.81 24.34
N GLY A 233 -3.98 21.81 23.53
CA GLY A 233 -3.05 21.95 22.40
C GLY A 233 -1.59 22.20 22.82
N THR A 234 -0.97 23.21 22.23
CA THR A 234 0.46 23.53 22.44
C THR A 234 0.77 24.14 23.82
N THR A 235 -0.25 24.54 24.60
CA THR A 235 -0.06 25.12 25.94
C THR A 235 0.00 24.06 27.05
N ALA A 236 -0.44 22.84 26.78
CA ALA A 236 -0.34 21.74 27.74
C ALA A 236 1.10 21.23 27.85
N SER A 237 1.57 21.03 29.08
CA SER A 237 2.88 20.43 29.29
C SER A 237 2.86 18.95 28.95
N ALA A 238 3.65 18.52 27.96
CA ALA A 238 3.90 17.12 27.67
C ALA A 238 4.73 16.51 28.81
N LEU A 239 4.33 15.36 29.32
CA LEU A 239 4.98 14.65 30.42
C LEU A 239 5.79 13.46 29.91
N PHE A 240 5.12 12.58 29.18
CA PHE A 240 5.69 11.38 28.58
C PHE A 240 5.24 11.23 27.14
N GLU A 241 6.03 10.51 26.38
CA GLU A 241 5.62 9.96 25.10
C GLU A 241 5.55 8.44 25.23
N ILE A 242 4.40 7.88 24.88
CA ILE A 242 4.12 6.45 24.92
C ILE A 242 3.93 5.94 23.50
N ALA A 243 4.59 4.86 23.14
CA ALA A 243 4.44 4.18 21.87
C ALA A 243 4.03 2.72 22.07
N ARG A 244 3.05 2.29 21.31
CA ARG A 244 2.71 0.88 21.15
C ARG A 244 3.50 0.35 19.96
N THR A 245 4.45 -0.53 20.23
CA THR A 245 5.42 -1.05 19.24
C THR A 245 5.15 -2.50 18.84
N ASP A 246 4.04 -3.08 19.26
CA ASP A 246 3.56 -4.38 18.83
C ASP A 246 2.05 -4.33 18.58
N PRO A 247 1.62 -4.51 17.31
CA PRO A 247 2.46 -4.60 16.11
C PRO A 247 3.16 -3.29 15.76
N MET A 248 4.17 -3.34 14.89
CA MET A 248 4.73 -2.17 14.19
C MET A 248 3.97 -1.93 12.91
N ARG A 249 4.10 -0.73 12.35
CA ARG A 249 3.40 -0.32 11.12
C ARG A 249 4.39 0.26 10.13
N ALA A 250 4.32 -0.20 8.87
CA ALA A 250 5.05 0.39 7.78
C ALA A 250 4.10 1.06 6.78
N PHE A 251 4.40 2.28 6.37
CA PHE A 251 3.70 2.96 5.30
C PHE A 251 4.50 2.85 4.01
N VAL A 252 3.89 2.22 3.02
CA VAL A 252 4.48 1.98 1.70
C VAL A 252 3.70 2.79 0.67
N ASP A 253 4.40 3.58 -0.11
CA ASP A 253 3.80 4.36 -1.18
C ASP A 253 3.93 3.60 -2.51
N VAL A 254 2.86 2.89 -2.90
CA VAL A 254 2.83 2.02 -4.08
C VAL A 254 2.52 2.84 -5.34
N PRO A 255 3.35 2.80 -6.40
CA PRO A 255 3.08 3.51 -7.64
C PRO A 255 1.75 3.11 -8.28
N GLN A 256 1.07 4.07 -8.94
CA GLN A 256 -0.24 3.91 -9.58
C GLN A 256 -0.34 2.67 -10.47
N ALA A 257 0.72 2.33 -11.21
CA ALA A 257 0.73 1.17 -12.11
C ALA A 257 0.47 -0.16 -11.40
N PHE A 258 0.82 -0.26 -10.11
CA PHE A 258 0.67 -1.47 -9.29
C PHE A 258 -0.49 -1.39 -8.29
N ALA A 259 -1.10 -0.22 -8.15
CA ALA A 259 -2.18 0.01 -7.20
C ALA A 259 -3.36 -0.98 -7.32
N PRO A 260 -3.81 -1.39 -8.53
CA PRO A 260 -4.91 -2.36 -8.67
C PRO A 260 -4.57 -3.76 -8.14
N SER A 261 -3.27 -4.10 -8.03
CA SER A 261 -2.81 -5.41 -7.56
C SER A 261 -2.67 -5.50 -6.04
N VAL A 262 -2.68 -4.35 -5.34
CA VAL A 262 -2.53 -4.30 -3.89
C VAL A 262 -3.88 -4.52 -3.22
N ARG A 263 -3.97 -5.57 -2.41
CA ARG A 263 -5.21 -5.93 -1.70
C ARG A 263 -4.96 -6.05 -0.21
N ALA A 264 -5.92 -5.57 0.58
CA ALA A 264 -5.92 -5.83 2.02
C ALA A 264 -5.96 -7.35 2.29
N GLY A 265 -5.23 -7.79 3.31
CA GLY A 265 -5.08 -9.19 3.67
C GLY A 265 -3.92 -9.91 3.00
N ALA A 266 -3.29 -9.33 1.96
CA ALA A 266 -2.11 -9.92 1.32
C ALA A 266 -0.88 -9.82 2.23
N ASP A 267 0.00 -10.82 2.11
CA ASP A 267 1.27 -10.85 2.84
C ASP A 267 2.29 -9.91 2.21
N ALA A 268 3.13 -9.33 3.04
CA ALA A 268 4.23 -8.47 2.66
C ALA A 268 5.52 -8.98 3.33
N LYS A 269 6.60 -9.06 2.58
CA LYS A 269 7.92 -9.41 3.12
C LYS A 269 8.68 -8.12 3.41
N VAL A 270 9.15 -7.98 4.64
CA VAL A 270 9.84 -6.77 5.10
C VAL A 270 11.28 -7.11 5.47
N ALA A 271 12.19 -6.53 4.73
CA ALA A 271 13.62 -6.63 4.98
C ALA A 271 14.10 -5.37 5.71
N VAL A 272 14.76 -5.56 6.85
CA VAL A 272 15.35 -4.47 7.63
C VAL A 272 16.85 -4.51 7.43
N ARG A 273 17.46 -3.42 6.97
CA ARG A 273 18.89 -3.37 6.61
C ARG A 273 19.82 -3.78 7.73
N ASN A 274 19.44 -3.50 8.97
CA ASN A 274 20.23 -3.85 10.16
C ASN A 274 20.19 -5.34 10.51
N PHE A 275 19.21 -6.09 10.00
CA PHE A 275 19.04 -7.52 10.26
C PHE A 275 19.34 -8.34 8.98
N ARG A 276 20.62 -8.37 8.58
CA ARG A 276 21.06 -9.06 7.35
C ARG A 276 20.57 -10.51 7.32
N GLY A 277 19.91 -10.88 6.22
CA GLY A 277 19.41 -12.24 5.99
C GLY A 277 18.11 -12.59 6.74
N ARG A 278 17.51 -11.66 7.50
CA ARG A 278 16.20 -11.86 8.15
C ARG A 278 15.12 -11.10 7.40
N VAL A 279 14.05 -11.82 7.10
CA VAL A 279 12.83 -11.24 6.51
C VAL A 279 11.71 -11.38 7.53
N PHE A 280 11.06 -10.28 7.81
CA PHE A 280 9.87 -10.23 8.65
C PHE A 280 8.64 -10.33 7.76
N THR A 281 7.66 -11.11 8.18
CA THR A 281 6.39 -11.21 7.46
C THR A 281 5.42 -10.22 8.06
N GLY A 282 4.96 -9.29 7.24
CA GLY A 282 3.87 -8.36 7.55
C GLY A 282 2.63 -8.69 6.75
N ARG A 283 1.54 -8.00 7.04
CA ARG A 283 0.28 -8.11 6.30
C ARG A 283 -0.24 -6.73 5.92
N ILE A 284 -0.70 -6.59 4.69
CA ILE A 284 -1.40 -5.39 4.24
C ILE A 284 -2.73 -5.30 4.97
N VAL A 285 -2.91 -4.28 5.80
CA VAL A 285 -4.14 -4.09 6.58
C VAL A 285 -5.13 -3.24 5.80
N ARG A 286 -4.65 -2.17 5.20
CA ARG A 286 -5.48 -1.23 4.44
C ARG A 286 -4.67 -0.43 3.44
N THR A 287 -5.39 0.19 2.50
CA THR A 287 -4.87 1.20 1.58
C THR A 287 -5.64 2.50 1.76
N ALA A 288 -5.08 3.61 1.34
CA ALA A 288 -5.74 4.91 1.44
C ALA A 288 -7.02 5.03 0.58
N GLY A 289 -7.24 4.09 -0.35
CA GLY A 289 -8.40 4.13 -1.25
C GLY A 289 -8.37 5.25 -2.29
N ALA A 290 -7.36 6.11 -2.25
CA ALA A 290 -7.13 7.20 -3.20
C ALA A 290 -5.64 7.34 -3.47
N LEU A 291 -5.30 7.81 -4.67
CA LEU A 291 -3.91 8.13 -5.01
C LEU A 291 -3.57 9.53 -4.50
N ASP A 292 -2.36 9.69 -3.98
CA ASP A 292 -1.77 10.99 -3.73
C ASP A 292 -1.52 11.67 -5.08
N PRO A 293 -2.08 12.88 -5.33
CA PRO A 293 -1.97 13.54 -6.63
C PRO A 293 -0.56 14.06 -6.94
N ALA A 294 0.26 14.31 -5.92
CA ALA A 294 1.61 14.84 -6.10
C ALA A 294 2.60 13.72 -6.45
N SER A 295 2.56 12.60 -5.75
CA SER A 295 3.47 11.47 -5.94
C SER A 295 2.90 10.39 -6.88
N ARG A 296 1.58 10.41 -7.17
CA ARG A 296 0.84 9.38 -7.90
C ARG A 296 1.04 7.98 -7.31
N THR A 297 1.03 7.91 -5.98
CA THR A 297 1.18 6.66 -5.24
C THR A 297 -0.06 6.35 -4.41
N LEU A 298 -0.30 5.06 -4.18
CA LEU A 298 -1.30 4.54 -3.25
C LEU A 298 -0.62 4.24 -1.91
N ARG A 299 -0.93 5.02 -0.87
CA ARG A 299 -0.42 4.74 0.47
C ARG A 299 -1.04 3.46 1.01
N THR A 300 -0.18 2.52 1.34
CA THR A 300 -0.52 1.18 1.81
C THR A 300 0.07 0.96 3.19
N GLU A 301 -0.75 0.46 4.10
CA GLU A 301 -0.36 0.19 5.49
C GLU A 301 -0.12 -1.30 5.66
N VAL A 302 1.07 -1.63 6.18
CA VAL A 302 1.51 -2.99 6.47
C VAL A 302 1.79 -3.10 7.95
N ASP A 303 1.08 -3.99 8.66
CA ASP A 303 1.34 -4.29 10.06
C ASP A 303 2.32 -5.46 10.18
N LEU A 304 3.28 -5.31 11.09
CA LEU A 304 4.34 -6.29 11.37
C LEU A 304 4.31 -6.68 12.85
N PRO A 305 4.16 -7.96 13.19
CA PRO A 305 4.30 -8.42 14.56
C PRO A 305 5.71 -8.14 15.12
N ASN A 306 5.77 -7.60 16.32
CA ASN A 306 7.03 -7.25 16.99
C ASN A 306 7.04 -7.67 18.49
N PRO A 307 6.70 -8.92 18.82
CA PRO A 307 6.55 -9.35 20.22
C PRO A 307 7.84 -9.25 21.03
N LYS A 308 8.99 -9.36 20.38
CA LYS A 308 10.31 -9.24 21.01
C LYS A 308 10.79 -7.80 21.15
N GLY A 309 10.15 -6.83 20.49
CA GLY A 309 10.56 -5.42 20.50
C GLY A 309 11.88 -5.16 19.74
N GLU A 310 12.26 -6.05 18.81
CA GLU A 310 13.48 -5.89 17.99
C GLU A 310 13.36 -4.78 16.95
N LEU A 311 12.16 -4.56 16.46
CA LEU A 311 11.87 -3.49 15.50
C LEU A 311 11.59 -2.19 16.24
N LEU A 312 12.27 -1.12 15.85
CA LEU A 312 12.13 0.19 16.45
C LEU A 312 11.47 1.17 15.47
N SER A 313 10.69 2.10 16.02
CA SER A 313 10.11 3.20 15.25
C SER A 313 11.23 4.08 14.68
N GLY A 314 11.10 4.50 13.42
CA GLY A 314 12.11 5.25 12.69
C GLY A 314 13.13 4.39 11.92
N MET A 315 13.02 3.06 11.95
CA MET A 315 13.85 2.21 11.10
C MET A 315 13.39 2.27 9.64
N TYR A 316 14.37 2.34 8.72
CA TYR A 316 14.15 2.17 7.29
C TYR A 316 14.05 0.69 6.93
N VAL A 317 13.03 0.35 6.16
CA VAL A 317 12.74 -1.02 5.72
C VAL A 317 12.46 -1.06 4.24
N ASP A 318 12.78 -2.19 3.61
CA ASP A 318 12.38 -2.48 2.24
C ASP A 318 11.21 -3.48 2.27
N VAL A 319 10.04 -3.03 1.83
CA VAL A 319 8.81 -3.85 1.79
C VAL A 319 8.66 -4.44 0.41
N SER A 320 8.67 -5.76 0.33
CA SER A 320 8.45 -6.52 -0.89
C SER A 320 7.02 -7.02 -0.96
N LEU A 321 6.31 -6.57 -1.98
CA LEU A 321 4.94 -6.94 -2.27
C LEU A 321 4.91 -7.81 -3.52
N ASP A 322 4.23 -8.95 -3.46
CA ASP A 322 3.99 -9.77 -4.64
C ASP A 322 2.77 -9.19 -5.38
N VAL A 323 3.03 -8.51 -6.49
CA VAL A 323 2.02 -7.85 -7.31
C VAL A 323 1.80 -8.65 -8.60
N ALA A 324 0.57 -9.04 -8.87
CA ALA A 324 0.21 -9.63 -10.15
C ALA A 324 0.04 -8.49 -11.17
N LEU A 325 0.71 -8.58 -12.31
CA LEU A 325 0.38 -7.72 -13.44
C LEU A 325 -0.99 -8.16 -14.00
N SER A 326 -1.78 -7.20 -14.44
CA SER A 326 -3.16 -7.43 -14.91
C SER A 326 -3.25 -8.21 -16.24
N HIS A 327 -2.13 -8.65 -16.81
CA HIS A 327 -2.08 -9.39 -18.07
C HIS A 327 -1.05 -10.53 -17.96
N GLN A 328 -1.38 -11.66 -18.55
CA GLN A 328 -0.45 -12.76 -18.72
C GLN A 328 0.64 -12.34 -19.71
N VAL A 329 1.87 -12.69 -19.41
CA VAL A 329 2.99 -12.52 -20.31
C VAL A 329 3.44 -13.90 -20.82
N VAL A 330 3.98 -13.92 -22.03
CA VAL A 330 4.50 -15.14 -22.62
C VAL A 330 6.03 -15.11 -22.55
N ARG A 331 6.61 -16.06 -21.82
CA ARG A 331 8.05 -16.17 -21.66
C ARG A 331 8.66 -17.00 -22.78
N VAL A 332 9.68 -16.42 -23.41
CA VAL A 332 10.48 -17.07 -24.48
C VAL A 332 11.97 -16.90 -24.17
N PRO A 333 12.87 -17.76 -24.70
CA PRO A 333 14.30 -17.53 -24.63
C PRO A 333 14.68 -16.19 -25.29
N SER A 334 15.62 -15.45 -24.70
CA SER A 334 16.07 -14.16 -25.25
C SER A 334 16.68 -14.30 -26.66
N SER A 335 17.33 -15.45 -26.95
CA SER A 335 17.87 -15.79 -28.29
C SER A 335 16.81 -16.00 -29.37
N ALA A 336 15.53 -16.18 -29.01
CA ALA A 336 14.43 -16.35 -29.95
C ALA A 336 13.86 -15.01 -30.46
N VAL A 337 14.15 -13.91 -29.76
CA VAL A 337 13.66 -12.57 -30.11
C VAL A 337 14.61 -11.95 -31.12
N VAL A 338 14.10 -11.61 -32.28
CA VAL A 338 14.85 -10.97 -33.37
C VAL A 338 14.39 -9.54 -33.52
N ALA A 339 15.35 -8.61 -33.56
CA ALA A 339 15.09 -7.21 -33.86
C ALA A 339 15.78 -6.86 -35.19
N ASP A 340 14.98 -6.49 -36.18
CA ASP A 340 15.48 -6.07 -37.51
C ASP A 340 14.70 -4.84 -38.03
N SER A 341 14.88 -4.50 -39.29
CA SER A 341 14.21 -3.36 -39.91
C SER A 341 12.68 -3.46 -39.95
N ARG A 342 12.11 -4.65 -39.71
CA ARG A 342 10.65 -4.91 -39.64
C ARG A 342 10.14 -4.76 -38.19
N GLY A 343 11.00 -4.52 -37.24
CA GLY A 343 10.67 -4.43 -35.82
C GLY A 343 11.09 -5.68 -35.02
N VAL A 344 10.54 -5.81 -33.82
CA VAL A 344 10.80 -6.95 -32.95
C VAL A 344 9.80 -8.07 -33.26
N HIS A 345 10.32 -9.26 -33.56
CA HIS A 345 9.49 -10.41 -33.89
C HIS A 345 10.07 -11.72 -33.39
N VAL A 346 9.26 -12.77 -33.37
CA VAL A 346 9.63 -14.16 -33.03
C VAL A 346 9.19 -15.07 -34.16
N ALA A 347 10.01 -16.08 -34.47
CA ALA A 347 9.67 -17.09 -35.45
C ALA A 347 8.93 -18.26 -34.77
N VAL A 348 7.65 -18.43 -35.11
CA VAL A 348 6.78 -19.50 -34.59
C VAL A 348 6.65 -20.58 -35.67
N VAL A 349 6.72 -21.85 -35.27
CA VAL A 349 6.47 -22.99 -36.16
C VAL A 349 5.08 -23.50 -35.94
N ASP A 350 4.28 -23.55 -36.99
CA ASP A 350 2.91 -24.08 -36.95
C ASP A 350 2.89 -25.62 -36.98
N GLY A 351 1.69 -26.21 -36.78
CA GLY A 351 1.51 -27.66 -36.79
C GLY A 351 1.83 -28.36 -38.13
N SER A 352 1.99 -27.59 -39.23
CA SER A 352 2.40 -28.09 -40.56
C SER A 352 3.91 -27.96 -40.81
N GLY A 353 4.69 -27.43 -39.86
CA GLY A 353 6.12 -27.19 -39.98
C GLY A 353 6.48 -25.94 -40.76
N LYS A 354 5.55 -25.00 -40.92
CA LYS A 354 5.81 -23.71 -41.55
C LYS A 354 6.12 -22.63 -40.53
N VAL A 355 7.09 -21.81 -40.83
CA VAL A 355 7.47 -20.66 -39.99
C VAL A 355 6.51 -19.50 -40.25
N ARG A 356 6.05 -18.87 -39.17
CA ARG A 356 5.33 -17.61 -39.17
C ARG A 356 6.09 -16.59 -38.31
N LEU A 357 6.42 -15.46 -38.86
CA LEU A 357 7.04 -14.37 -38.12
C LEU A 357 5.94 -13.57 -37.45
N VAL A 358 5.96 -13.55 -36.12
CA VAL A 358 4.96 -12.86 -35.30
C VAL A 358 5.60 -11.64 -34.67
N ALA A 359 5.05 -10.46 -34.97
CA ALA A 359 5.47 -9.23 -34.30
C ALA A 359 5.10 -9.30 -32.81
N VAL A 360 6.06 -8.96 -31.95
CA VAL A 360 5.90 -9.06 -30.50
C VAL A 360 6.32 -7.76 -29.81
N THR A 361 5.71 -7.52 -28.65
CA THR A 361 6.12 -6.41 -27.79
C THR A 361 6.92 -6.99 -26.61
N PRO A 362 8.25 -6.78 -26.57
CA PRO A 362 9.05 -7.24 -25.46
C PRO A 362 8.74 -6.44 -24.20
N GLY A 363 8.69 -7.13 -23.07
CA GLY A 363 8.54 -6.56 -21.74
C GLY A 363 9.84 -6.65 -20.95
N LEU A 364 9.85 -7.47 -19.87
CA LEU A 364 11.01 -7.64 -19.01
C LEU A 364 12.01 -8.62 -19.62
N ASP A 365 13.26 -8.19 -19.70
CA ASP A 365 14.40 -9.07 -20.03
C ASP A 365 15.02 -9.60 -18.74
N ASN A 366 15.00 -10.94 -18.60
CA ASN A 366 15.57 -11.66 -17.46
C ASN A 366 16.97 -12.21 -17.78
N GLY A 367 17.62 -11.75 -18.85
CA GLY A 367 18.90 -12.22 -19.35
C GLY A 367 18.77 -13.44 -20.26
N ASN A 368 18.41 -14.59 -19.74
CA ASN A 368 18.24 -15.82 -20.53
C ASN A 368 16.85 -15.95 -21.17
N THR A 369 15.86 -15.23 -20.66
CA THR A 369 14.47 -15.24 -21.15
C THR A 369 13.93 -13.83 -21.20
N VAL A 370 13.01 -13.59 -22.16
CA VAL A 370 12.27 -12.32 -22.32
C VAL A 370 10.79 -12.61 -22.15
N ASP A 371 10.13 -11.79 -21.36
CA ASP A 371 8.70 -11.81 -21.18
C ASP A 371 8.05 -10.91 -22.25
N LEU A 372 7.18 -11.49 -23.07
CA LEU A 372 6.46 -10.80 -24.14
C LEU A 372 5.09 -10.35 -23.61
N VAL A 373 4.81 -9.06 -23.74
CA VAL A 373 3.53 -8.46 -23.29
C VAL A 373 2.42 -8.68 -24.30
N ALA A 374 2.78 -8.79 -25.59
CA ALA A 374 1.82 -9.00 -26.67
C ALA A 374 2.47 -9.75 -27.84
N GLY A 375 1.64 -10.42 -28.66
CA GLY A 375 2.03 -11.12 -29.88
C GLY A 375 1.88 -12.63 -29.81
N LEU A 376 2.07 -13.26 -28.64
CA LEU A 376 1.87 -14.70 -28.42
C LEU A 376 0.80 -14.94 -27.35
N SER A 377 0.15 -16.11 -27.43
CA SER A 377 -0.88 -16.53 -26.46
C SER A 377 -0.37 -17.59 -25.46
N GLY A 378 0.83 -18.15 -25.71
CA GLY A 378 1.40 -19.25 -24.93
C GLY A 378 1.05 -20.62 -25.49
N GLY A 379 2.05 -21.52 -25.46
CA GLY A 379 1.92 -22.87 -26.02
C GLY A 379 2.45 -23.02 -27.43
N GLU A 380 2.74 -21.92 -28.13
CA GLU A 380 3.31 -21.92 -29.48
C GLU A 380 4.76 -22.43 -29.46
N GLN A 381 5.15 -23.10 -30.55
CA GLN A 381 6.54 -23.53 -30.75
C GLN A 381 7.36 -22.40 -31.36
N VAL A 382 8.30 -21.89 -30.58
CA VAL A 382 9.17 -20.76 -30.97
C VAL A 382 10.56 -21.28 -31.29
N ILE A 383 11.15 -20.81 -32.38
CA ILE A 383 12.54 -21.17 -32.78
C ILE A 383 13.47 -20.45 -31.78
N THR A 384 14.29 -21.25 -31.07
CA THR A 384 15.16 -20.76 -29.99
C THR A 384 16.29 -19.85 -30.53
N THR A 385 16.82 -20.14 -31.72
CA THR A 385 17.86 -19.33 -32.35
C THR A 385 17.56 -19.29 -33.85
N PRO A 386 16.72 -18.38 -34.33
CA PRO A 386 16.37 -18.34 -35.73
C PRO A 386 17.57 -17.90 -36.58
N PRO A 387 17.98 -18.72 -37.58
CA PRO A 387 18.96 -18.27 -38.55
C PRO A 387 18.50 -17.06 -39.35
N SER A 388 19.40 -16.20 -39.77
CA SER A 388 19.09 -15.00 -40.56
C SER A 388 18.41 -15.31 -41.93
N THR A 389 18.45 -16.57 -42.36
CA THR A 389 17.81 -17.06 -43.59
C THR A 389 16.35 -17.45 -43.42
N VAL A 390 15.82 -17.48 -42.17
CA VAL A 390 14.42 -17.81 -41.90
C VAL A 390 13.50 -16.69 -42.41
N THR A 391 12.57 -17.09 -43.26
CA THR A 391 11.56 -16.18 -43.80
C THR A 391 10.15 -16.69 -43.51
N ASP A 392 9.20 -15.81 -43.54
CA ASP A 392 7.78 -16.15 -43.37
C ASP A 392 7.32 -17.17 -44.40
N GLY A 393 6.57 -18.21 -43.98
CA GLY A 393 6.11 -19.29 -44.85
C GLY A 393 7.16 -20.41 -45.14
N MET A 394 8.40 -20.31 -44.66
CA MET A 394 9.47 -21.30 -44.88
C MET A 394 9.12 -22.62 -44.18
N GLN A 395 9.31 -23.74 -44.91
CA GLN A 395 9.15 -25.08 -44.32
C GLN A 395 10.40 -25.46 -43.53
N VAL A 396 10.22 -25.88 -42.26
CA VAL A 396 11.29 -26.29 -41.34
C VAL A 396 10.96 -27.61 -40.67
N GLN A 397 11.98 -28.33 -40.23
CA GLN A 397 11.83 -29.50 -39.36
C GLN A 397 12.11 -29.06 -37.92
N ALA A 398 11.05 -28.97 -37.09
CA ALA A 398 11.21 -28.67 -35.69
C ALA A 398 11.87 -29.82 -34.93
N VAL A 399 12.90 -29.49 -34.14
CA VAL A 399 13.55 -30.40 -33.19
C VAL A 399 13.43 -29.76 -31.82
N THR A 400 12.77 -30.44 -30.89
CA THR A 400 12.65 -29.93 -29.54
C THR A 400 14.04 -29.78 -28.92
N ALA A 401 14.35 -28.54 -28.47
CA ALA A 401 15.51 -28.30 -27.66
C ALA A 401 15.32 -28.99 -26.32
N GLY A 402 16.20 -29.95 -25.98
CA GLY A 402 16.19 -30.68 -24.73
C GLY A 402 16.66 -29.83 -23.54
#